data_e5002de1079d03f3264e5e5dec930731
#
_entry.id   e5002de1079d03f3264e5e5dec930731
#
_cell.length_a   1.000
_cell.length_b   1.000
_cell.length_c   1.000
_cell.angle_alpha   90.00
_cell.angle_beta   90.00
_cell.angle_gamma   90.00
#
_symmetry.space_group_name_H-M   'P 1'
#
loop_
_entity.id
_entity.type
_entity.pdbx_description
1 polymer ?
#
loop_
_entity_poly.entity_id
_entity_poly.type
_entity_poly.pdbx_seq_one_letter_code
_entity_poly.pdbx_strand_id
1 'polypeptide(L)'
;MTQVSPTVWAPSGGRHVLLAVHTGREDIVELARSSAARLAKAGITVRLLEDEAVALGIEGAQVVPADAEAARGAEIVMVFGGDGTFLRAAEHARYSNAALMGVNLGRVGFLAETEPEAVEETLTAIERCEYSVEKRLAIEVDVLDATGAVVGGTWALNEASVEKSERSRVLDLVVAIDGRPLTSFGCDGVLFATPTGSTAYAFSAGGPVVWPDVEAMLVVPSNAHALFSRPLVTSPDSVLTVAIPADGNRARVSADGRRALEVPEGGRVDVRRAARPVRIARVHKTTFGDRLVAKFGLPVRGFRDARRHDPGHEMAPDRNVLTRGWVRGDGEEGGRGGGTDDDA
;
A
#
# COMPACT_ATOMS: atom_id res chain seq x y z
N MET A 1 17.00 6.39 -9.38
CA MET A 1 16.25 7.45 -8.66
C MET A 1 15.76 8.46 -9.69
N THR A 2 14.57 8.29 -10.21
CA THR A 2 13.98 9.26 -11.13
C THR A 2 13.22 10.27 -10.27
N GLN A 3 13.86 11.39 -9.97
CA GLN A 3 13.19 12.56 -9.40
C GLN A 3 12.19 13.04 -10.45
N VAL A 4 10.90 12.77 -10.23
CA VAL A 4 9.87 13.48 -10.95
C VAL A 4 9.81 14.87 -10.31
N SER A 5 10.24 15.88 -11.06
CA SER A 5 10.08 17.29 -10.70
C SER A 5 8.65 17.54 -10.25
N PRO A 6 8.42 18.43 -9.26
CA PRO A 6 7.08 18.78 -8.85
C PRO A 6 6.35 19.33 -10.07
N THR A 7 5.46 18.52 -10.63
CA THR A 7 4.54 19.03 -11.64
C THR A 7 3.59 19.93 -10.86
N VAL A 8 3.82 21.23 -10.91
CA VAL A 8 2.90 22.23 -10.38
C VAL A 8 1.58 22.01 -11.13
N TRP A 9 0.67 21.33 -10.48
CA TRP A 9 -0.66 21.14 -11.00
C TRP A 9 -1.41 22.47 -10.81
N ALA A 10 -1.64 23.22 -11.88
CA ALA A 10 -2.48 24.42 -11.90
C ALA A 10 -3.80 24.07 -12.59
N PRO A 11 -4.87 23.81 -11.84
CA PRO A 11 -6.18 23.66 -12.44
C PRO A 11 -6.69 25.02 -12.96
N SER A 12 -7.36 25.01 -14.10
CA SER A 12 -8.04 26.18 -14.69
C SER A 12 -9.28 26.65 -13.90
N GLY A 13 -9.51 26.13 -12.69
CA GLY A 13 -10.64 26.48 -11.83
C GLY A 13 -10.35 26.15 -10.38
N GLY A 14 -9.82 27.06 -9.60
CA GLY A 14 -9.60 26.93 -8.15
C GLY A 14 -8.97 25.62 -7.66
N ARG A 15 -8.37 25.64 -6.49
CA ARG A 15 -7.80 24.44 -5.86
C ARG A 15 -8.87 23.74 -5.03
N HIS A 16 -8.96 22.42 -5.14
CA HIS A 16 -9.93 21.60 -4.43
C HIS A 16 -9.23 20.48 -3.69
N VAL A 17 -9.61 20.28 -2.44
CA VAL A 17 -9.18 19.15 -1.60
C VAL A 17 -10.42 18.38 -1.16
N LEU A 18 -10.46 17.08 -1.44
CA LEU A 18 -11.49 16.18 -0.91
C LEU A 18 -11.01 15.63 0.42
N LEU A 19 -11.86 15.65 1.45
CA LEU A 19 -11.61 14.95 2.71
C LEU A 19 -12.27 13.58 2.68
N ALA A 20 -11.56 12.57 3.14
CA ALA A 20 -12.08 11.23 3.40
C ALA A 20 -11.74 10.88 4.85
N VAL A 21 -12.74 10.74 5.71
CA VAL A 21 -12.57 10.77 7.16
C VAL A 21 -13.14 9.49 7.80
N HIS A 22 -12.44 8.96 8.77
CA HIS A 22 -12.98 7.93 9.65
C HIS A 22 -13.86 8.58 10.73
N THR A 23 -15.16 8.71 10.45
CA THR A 23 -16.11 9.43 11.30
C THR A 23 -16.45 8.72 12.62
N GLY A 24 -16.00 7.50 12.84
CA GLY A 24 -16.24 6.75 14.09
C GLY A 24 -15.39 7.19 15.29
N ARG A 25 -14.53 8.23 15.13
CA ARG A 25 -13.66 8.75 16.19
C ARG A 25 -13.71 10.26 16.20
N GLU A 26 -14.11 10.84 17.36
CA GLU A 26 -14.32 12.29 17.52
C GLU A 26 -13.01 13.09 17.37
N ASP A 27 -11.88 12.58 17.85
CA ASP A 27 -10.56 13.20 17.69
C ASP A 27 -10.16 13.34 16.21
N ILE A 28 -10.53 12.36 15.38
CA ILE A 28 -10.30 12.40 13.92
C ILE A 28 -11.22 13.43 13.26
N VAL A 29 -12.48 13.46 13.66
CA VAL A 29 -13.48 14.40 13.14
C VAL A 29 -13.07 15.84 13.45
N GLU A 30 -12.62 16.11 14.68
CA GLU A 30 -12.18 17.45 15.10
C GLU A 30 -10.94 17.90 14.32
N LEU A 31 -9.97 16.99 14.11
CA LEU A 31 -8.80 17.31 13.31
C LEU A 31 -9.16 17.57 11.83
N ALA A 32 -10.13 16.84 11.28
CA ALA A 32 -10.61 17.07 9.92
C ALA A 32 -11.33 18.43 9.81
N ARG A 33 -12.13 18.82 10.83
CA ARG A 33 -12.77 20.13 10.89
C ARG A 33 -11.77 21.28 10.95
N SER A 34 -10.78 21.21 11.82
CA SER A 34 -9.74 22.24 11.95
C SER A 34 -8.89 22.35 10.66
N SER A 35 -8.55 21.22 10.04
CA SER A 35 -7.85 21.17 8.76
C SER A 35 -8.68 21.82 7.63
N ALA A 36 -9.96 21.50 7.55
CA ALA A 36 -10.88 22.09 6.58
C ALA A 36 -10.99 23.61 6.71
N ALA A 37 -11.13 24.11 7.96
CA ALA A 37 -11.20 25.54 8.24
C ALA A 37 -9.91 26.26 7.78
N ARG A 38 -8.74 25.65 8.01
CA ARG A 38 -7.45 26.19 7.57
C ARG A 38 -7.33 26.23 6.05
N LEU A 39 -7.67 25.12 5.36
CA LEU A 39 -7.65 25.04 3.90
C LEU A 39 -8.59 26.06 3.25
N ALA A 40 -9.82 26.20 3.78
CA ALA A 40 -10.78 27.21 3.32
C ALA A 40 -10.24 28.64 3.49
N LYS A 41 -9.58 28.95 4.61
CA LYS A 41 -8.93 30.23 4.89
C LYS A 41 -7.78 30.54 3.90
N ALA A 42 -7.12 29.49 3.41
CA ALA A 42 -6.09 29.61 2.35
C ALA A 42 -6.69 29.66 0.92
N GLY A 43 -8.01 29.78 0.76
CA GLY A 43 -8.69 29.87 -0.52
C GLY A 43 -8.82 28.54 -1.27
N ILE A 44 -8.65 27.41 -0.59
CA ILE A 44 -8.80 26.06 -1.14
C ILE A 44 -10.23 25.59 -0.86
N THR A 45 -10.95 25.18 -1.91
CA THR A 45 -12.30 24.62 -1.75
C THR A 45 -12.22 23.22 -1.13
N VAL A 46 -12.86 23.06 0.03
CA VAL A 46 -12.96 21.76 0.69
C VAL A 46 -14.20 21.02 0.18
N ARG A 47 -14.02 19.76 -0.16
CA ARG A 47 -15.08 18.83 -0.54
C ARG A 47 -15.24 17.75 0.51
N LEU A 48 -16.47 17.30 0.73
CA LEU A 48 -16.85 16.23 1.64
C LEU A 48 -17.64 15.17 0.90
N LEU A 49 -17.41 13.91 1.27
CA LEU A 49 -18.28 12.82 0.82
C LEU A 49 -19.65 12.94 1.50
N GLU A 50 -20.74 12.67 0.78
CA GLU A 50 -22.11 12.82 1.27
C GLU A 50 -22.42 11.99 2.51
N ASP A 51 -21.84 10.79 2.61
CA ASP A 51 -21.97 9.87 3.76
C ASP A 51 -21.21 10.36 5.02
N GLU A 52 -20.25 11.27 4.87
CA GLU A 52 -19.44 11.84 5.95
C GLU A 52 -19.86 13.27 6.33
N ALA A 53 -20.51 13.97 5.42
CA ALA A 53 -20.81 15.41 5.55
C ALA A 53 -21.59 15.77 6.82
N VAL A 54 -22.57 14.94 7.20
CA VAL A 54 -23.39 15.15 8.40
C VAL A 54 -22.53 15.05 9.68
N ALA A 55 -21.68 14.03 9.75
CA ALA A 55 -20.80 13.83 10.92
C ALA A 55 -19.73 14.93 11.02
N LEU A 56 -19.26 15.43 9.89
CA LEU A 56 -18.24 16.48 9.85
C LEU A 56 -18.83 17.87 10.16
N GLY A 57 -20.04 18.19 9.72
CA GLY A 57 -20.70 19.45 10.03
C GLY A 57 -19.90 20.70 9.63
N ILE A 58 -19.14 20.63 8.50
CA ILE A 58 -18.28 21.72 8.03
C ILE A 58 -19.09 22.67 7.15
N GLU A 59 -19.34 23.86 7.63
CA GLU A 59 -20.04 24.89 6.88
C GLU A 59 -19.21 25.37 5.68
N GLY A 60 -19.88 25.62 4.55
CA GLY A 60 -19.25 26.11 3.32
C GLY A 60 -18.47 25.06 2.51
N ALA A 61 -18.40 23.82 2.97
CA ALA A 61 -17.81 22.74 2.18
C ALA A 61 -18.74 22.27 1.05
N GLN A 62 -18.17 21.87 -0.06
CA GLN A 62 -18.90 21.30 -1.17
C GLN A 62 -19.13 19.80 -0.93
N VAL A 63 -20.39 19.39 -0.78
CA VAL A 63 -20.74 17.97 -0.66
C VAL A 63 -20.78 17.33 -2.06
N VAL A 64 -20.15 16.15 -2.20
CA VAL A 64 -20.09 15.35 -3.42
C VAL A 64 -20.57 13.93 -3.17
N PRO A 65 -21.12 13.23 -4.18
CA PRO A 65 -21.49 11.82 -4.05
C PRO A 65 -20.29 10.96 -3.62
N ALA A 66 -20.55 9.93 -2.81
CA ALA A 66 -19.52 9.00 -2.33
C ALA A 66 -19.27 7.88 -3.38
N ASP A 67 -18.88 8.25 -4.58
CA ASP A 67 -18.62 7.35 -5.70
C ASP A 67 -17.16 7.41 -6.21
N ALA A 68 -16.86 6.69 -7.28
CA ALA A 68 -15.52 6.64 -7.86
C ALA A 68 -15.09 7.94 -8.60
N GLU A 69 -16.00 8.89 -8.77
CA GLU A 69 -15.77 10.18 -9.40
C GLU A 69 -15.67 11.33 -8.39
N ALA A 70 -15.88 11.06 -7.11
CA ALA A 70 -15.92 12.07 -6.02
C ALA A 70 -14.69 12.99 -6.01
N ALA A 71 -13.51 12.46 -6.33
CA ALA A 71 -12.27 13.24 -6.39
C ALA A 71 -11.99 13.89 -7.76
N ARG A 72 -12.94 13.86 -8.71
CA ARG A 72 -12.75 14.49 -10.02
C ARG A 72 -12.51 16.01 -9.86
N GLY A 73 -11.38 16.48 -10.39
CA GLY A 73 -10.98 17.88 -10.28
C GLY A 73 -10.40 18.28 -8.93
N ALA A 74 -10.30 17.37 -7.96
CA ALA A 74 -9.53 17.58 -6.76
C ALA A 74 -8.03 17.41 -7.04
N GLU A 75 -7.21 18.19 -6.34
CA GLU A 75 -5.76 18.11 -6.35
C GLU A 75 -5.29 16.98 -5.42
N ILE A 76 -5.84 16.97 -4.21
CA ILE A 76 -5.52 16.06 -3.13
C ILE A 76 -6.81 15.44 -2.59
N VAL A 77 -6.73 14.15 -2.23
CA VAL A 77 -7.67 13.51 -1.30
C VAL A 77 -6.94 13.37 0.03
N MET A 78 -7.30 14.20 0.99
CA MET A 78 -6.73 14.16 2.34
C MET A 78 -7.48 13.13 3.18
N VAL A 79 -6.77 12.11 3.63
CA VAL A 79 -7.35 10.95 4.31
C VAL A 79 -7.05 11.01 5.79
N PHE A 80 -8.07 11.11 6.62
CA PHE A 80 -7.97 11.09 8.07
C PHE A 80 -8.37 9.72 8.61
N GLY A 81 -7.37 8.88 8.91
CA GLY A 81 -7.58 7.51 9.38
C GLY A 81 -6.44 6.57 9.05
N GLY A 82 -6.64 5.28 9.29
CA GLY A 82 -5.66 4.23 8.99
C GLY A 82 -5.72 3.72 7.55
N ASP A 83 -4.97 2.63 7.29
CA ASP A 83 -4.85 2.01 5.96
C ASP A 83 -6.23 1.63 5.36
N GLY A 84 -7.21 1.17 6.17
CA GLY A 84 -8.56 0.87 5.68
C GLY A 84 -9.32 2.09 5.15
N THR A 85 -9.20 3.25 5.82
CA THR A 85 -9.76 4.53 5.33
C THR A 85 -9.05 4.98 4.08
N PHE A 86 -7.73 4.76 4.01
CA PHE A 86 -6.93 5.08 2.83
C PHE A 86 -7.35 4.26 1.60
N LEU A 87 -7.59 2.96 1.75
CA LEU A 87 -8.09 2.10 0.68
C LEU A 87 -9.47 2.56 0.18
N ARG A 88 -10.37 2.95 1.10
CA ARG A 88 -11.67 3.54 0.73
C ARG A 88 -11.50 4.85 -0.04
N ALA A 89 -10.64 5.73 0.42
CA ALA A 89 -10.35 7.00 -0.27
C ALA A 89 -9.75 6.76 -1.67
N ALA A 90 -8.95 5.69 -1.85
CA ALA A 90 -8.42 5.31 -3.15
C ALA A 90 -9.51 4.90 -4.14
N GLU A 91 -10.64 4.33 -3.67
CA GLU A 91 -11.80 4.05 -4.51
C GLU A 91 -12.41 5.34 -5.07
N HIS A 92 -12.58 6.35 -4.24
CA HIS A 92 -13.10 7.67 -4.64
C HIS A 92 -12.14 8.45 -5.57
N ALA A 93 -10.84 8.16 -5.51
CA ALA A 93 -9.81 8.79 -6.34
C ALA A 93 -9.52 8.02 -7.65
N ARG A 94 -10.08 6.81 -7.83
CA ARG A 94 -9.67 5.85 -8.87
C ARG A 94 -9.64 6.42 -10.28
N TYR A 95 -10.62 7.22 -10.64
CA TYR A 95 -10.75 7.79 -11.99
C TYR A 95 -10.33 9.26 -12.07
N SER A 96 -9.75 9.80 -11.02
CA SER A 96 -9.20 11.16 -10.97
C SER A 96 -7.66 11.16 -11.07
N ASN A 97 -7.09 12.35 -11.16
CA ASN A 97 -5.65 12.57 -11.04
C ASN A 97 -5.25 13.03 -9.63
N ALA A 98 -6.19 13.07 -8.69
CA ALA A 98 -5.93 13.46 -7.32
C ALA A 98 -4.90 12.53 -6.68
N ALA A 99 -4.03 13.09 -5.85
CA ALA A 99 -3.11 12.29 -5.05
C ALA A 99 -3.67 12.10 -3.64
N LEU A 100 -3.53 10.89 -3.10
CA LEU A 100 -3.96 10.57 -1.75
C LEU A 100 -2.88 11.01 -0.76
N MET A 101 -3.26 11.72 0.28
CA MET A 101 -2.37 12.13 1.37
C MET A 101 -2.94 11.65 2.70
N GLY A 102 -2.29 10.67 3.32
CA GLY A 102 -2.80 10.02 4.53
C GLY A 102 -2.30 10.66 5.80
N VAL A 103 -3.21 11.00 6.70
CA VAL A 103 -2.97 11.43 8.08
C VAL A 103 -3.36 10.29 9.00
N ASN A 104 -2.39 9.67 9.64
CA ASN A 104 -2.60 8.54 10.54
C ASN A 104 -2.72 9.04 11.99
N LEU A 105 -3.80 8.64 12.64
CA LEU A 105 -4.12 9.08 14.02
C LEU A 105 -4.09 7.89 15.00
N GLY A 106 -3.12 7.02 14.86
CA GLY A 106 -3.06 5.87 15.74
C GLY A 106 -1.88 4.95 15.47
N ARG A 107 -2.15 3.76 14.93
CA ARG A 107 -1.11 2.75 14.69
C ARG A 107 -0.38 3.04 13.40
N VAL A 108 0.94 2.92 13.40
CA VAL A 108 1.78 3.02 12.19
C VAL A 108 1.19 2.18 11.05
N GLY A 109 0.84 2.84 9.95
CA GLY A 109 0.37 2.23 8.70
C GLY A 109 1.46 2.17 7.64
N PHE A 110 1.18 1.50 6.53
CA PHE A 110 2.05 1.51 5.36
C PHE A 110 1.62 2.55 4.32
N LEU A 111 0.35 2.98 4.37
CA LEU A 111 -0.25 3.90 3.42
C LEU A 111 -0.38 5.31 4.01
N ALA A 112 -0.96 5.45 5.20
CA ALA A 112 -1.08 6.72 5.91
C ALA A 112 0.15 6.94 6.79
N GLU A 113 0.89 8.03 6.57
CA GLU A 113 2.21 8.27 7.17
C GLU A 113 2.30 9.46 8.10
N THR A 114 1.48 10.49 7.86
CA THR A 114 1.55 11.72 8.65
C THR A 114 1.02 11.46 10.05
N GLU A 115 1.86 11.67 11.05
CA GLU A 115 1.45 11.63 12.45
C GLU A 115 0.62 12.88 12.80
N PRO A 116 -0.21 12.86 13.87
CA PRO A 116 -1.06 13.99 14.22
C PRO A 116 -0.30 15.30 14.42
N GLU A 117 0.89 15.21 15.00
CA GLU A 117 1.78 16.34 15.28
C GLU A 117 2.32 17.02 14.00
N ALA A 118 2.38 16.27 12.89
CA ALA A 118 2.86 16.77 11.59
C ALA A 118 1.73 17.26 10.66
N VAL A 119 0.48 17.32 11.13
CA VAL A 119 -0.67 17.75 10.30
C VAL A 119 -0.52 19.22 9.89
N GLU A 120 -0.06 20.09 10.79
CA GLU A 120 0.18 21.51 10.49
C GLU A 120 1.21 21.72 9.39
N GLU A 121 2.28 20.92 9.39
CA GLU A 121 3.29 20.92 8.33
C GLU A 121 2.72 20.40 7.02
N THR A 122 1.90 19.35 7.09
CA THR A 122 1.20 18.77 5.94
C THR A 122 0.27 19.79 5.27
N LEU A 123 -0.52 20.53 6.07
CA LEU A 123 -1.39 21.58 5.57
C LEU A 123 -0.58 22.72 4.92
N THR A 124 0.53 23.12 5.55
CA THR A 124 1.46 24.11 4.97
C THR A 124 2.03 23.63 3.63
N ALA A 125 2.39 22.36 3.53
CA ALA A 125 2.88 21.77 2.28
C ALA A 125 1.80 21.75 1.19
N ILE A 126 0.55 21.46 1.53
CA ILE A 126 -0.58 21.55 0.60
C ILE A 126 -0.75 23.01 0.13
N GLU A 127 -0.81 23.96 1.05
CA GLU A 127 -0.96 25.40 0.73
C GLU A 127 0.10 25.88 -0.25
N ARG A 128 1.35 25.45 -0.08
CA ARG A 128 2.51 25.84 -0.91
C ARG A 128 2.79 24.93 -2.09
N CYS A 129 2.04 23.85 -2.27
CA CYS A 129 2.32 22.79 -3.27
C CYS A 129 3.72 22.15 -3.07
N GLU A 130 4.20 22.07 -1.84
CA GLU A 130 5.52 21.52 -1.47
C GLU A 130 5.41 20.05 -1.03
N TYR A 131 4.95 19.18 -1.91
CA TYR A 131 4.85 17.73 -1.70
C TYR A 131 5.30 16.97 -2.94
N SER A 132 5.76 15.76 -2.76
CA SER A 132 6.09 14.84 -3.86
C SER A 132 4.92 13.89 -4.13
N VAL A 133 4.81 13.40 -5.36
CA VAL A 133 3.79 12.42 -5.73
C VAL A 133 4.46 11.14 -6.21
N GLU A 134 4.21 10.06 -5.50
CA GLU A 134 4.61 8.70 -5.85
C GLU A 134 3.49 8.00 -6.62
N LYS A 135 3.87 7.17 -7.59
CA LYS A 135 2.94 6.29 -8.29
C LYS A 135 3.04 4.89 -7.71
N ARG A 136 1.93 4.32 -7.32
CA ARG A 136 1.83 2.95 -6.82
C ARG A 136 1.16 2.07 -7.85
N LEU A 137 1.79 0.95 -8.17
CA LEU A 137 1.19 -0.08 -9.01
C LEU A 137 -0.16 -0.49 -8.40
N ALA A 138 -1.17 -0.62 -9.25
CA ALA A 138 -2.44 -1.24 -8.92
C ALA A 138 -2.68 -2.40 -9.89
N ILE A 139 -3.54 -3.33 -9.54
CA ILE A 139 -3.94 -4.45 -10.38
C ILE A 139 -5.39 -4.30 -10.80
N GLU A 140 -5.69 -4.69 -12.04
CA GLU A 140 -7.04 -4.90 -12.57
C GLU A 140 -7.37 -6.37 -12.53
N VAL A 141 -8.61 -6.68 -12.24
CA VAL A 141 -9.14 -8.04 -12.02
C VAL A 141 -10.39 -8.18 -12.84
N ASP A 142 -10.38 -9.11 -13.77
CA ASP A 142 -11.55 -9.53 -14.54
C ASP A 142 -12.01 -10.91 -14.10
N VAL A 143 -13.29 -11.06 -13.90
CA VAL A 143 -13.95 -12.36 -13.68
C VAL A 143 -14.63 -12.77 -14.97
N LEU A 144 -14.29 -13.96 -15.44
CA LEU A 144 -14.82 -14.51 -16.69
C LEU A 144 -15.62 -15.79 -16.41
N ASP A 145 -16.66 -16.01 -17.18
CA ASP A 145 -17.43 -17.25 -17.13
C ASP A 145 -16.74 -18.40 -17.91
N ALA A 146 -17.35 -19.59 -17.91
CA ALA A 146 -16.84 -20.76 -18.62
C ALA A 146 -16.74 -20.57 -20.14
N THR A 147 -17.46 -19.60 -20.72
CA THR A 147 -17.39 -19.27 -22.16
C THR A 147 -16.24 -18.30 -22.47
N GLY A 148 -15.63 -17.71 -21.43
CA GLY A 148 -14.61 -16.69 -21.54
C GLY A 148 -15.17 -15.25 -21.64
N ALA A 149 -16.46 -15.06 -21.44
CA ALA A 149 -17.06 -13.73 -21.38
C ALA A 149 -16.76 -13.07 -20.03
N VAL A 150 -16.39 -11.78 -20.02
CA VAL A 150 -16.21 -11.00 -18.79
C VAL A 150 -17.55 -10.72 -18.16
N VAL A 151 -17.76 -11.21 -16.93
CA VAL A 151 -19.00 -11.07 -16.17
C VAL A 151 -18.88 -10.12 -14.99
N GLY A 152 -17.66 -9.68 -14.68
CA GLY A 152 -17.39 -8.69 -13.64
C GLY A 152 -15.95 -8.21 -13.69
N GLY A 153 -15.71 -7.05 -13.11
CA GLY A 153 -14.37 -6.50 -13.03
C GLY A 153 -14.20 -5.60 -11.82
N THR A 154 -12.98 -5.55 -11.28
CA THR A 154 -12.58 -4.69 -10.17
C THR A 154 -11.11 -4.35 -10.27
N TRP A 155 -10.55 -3.73 -9.25
CA TRP A 155 -9.13 -3.41 -9.15
C TRP A 155 -8.68 -3.49 -7.70
N ALA A 156 -7.37 -3.54 -7.44
CA ALA A 156 -6.84 -3.48 -6.08
C ALA A 156 -5.56 -2.66 -6.02
N LEU A 157 -5.36 -1.97 -4.87
CA LEU A 157 -4.12 -1.32 -4.51
C LEU A 157 -3.20 -2.28 -3.76
N ASN A 158 -3.74 -3.05 -2.83
CA ASN A 158 -2.99 -4.06 -2.10
C ASN A 158 -3.02 -5.41 -2.84
N GLU A 159 -4.15 -6.10 -2.80
CA GLU A 159 -4.29 -7.44 -3.37
C GLU A 159 -5.72 -7.77 -3.78
N ALA A 160 -5.83 -8.73 -4.69
CA ALA A 160 -7.04 -9.47 -4.95
C ALA A 160 -6.84 -10.92 -4.47
N SER A 161 -7.71 -11.38 -3.57
CA SER A 161 -7.74 -12.77 -3.13
C SER A 161 -8.83 -13.53 -3.86
N VAL A 162 -8.50 -14.69 -4.42
CA VAL A 162 -9.46 -15.66 -4.93
C VAL A 162 -9.60 -16.75 -3.88
N GLU A 163 -10.76 -16.81 -3.23
CA GLU A 163 -10.97 -17.64 -2.06
C GLU A 163 -12.19 -18.54 -2.24
N LYS A 164 -12.21 -19.66 -1.52
CA LYS A 164 -13.39 -20.51 -1.44
C LYS A 164 -14.58 -19.77 -0.84
N SER A 165 -15.75 -19.93 -1.42
CA SER A 165 -16.99 -19.35 -0.89
C SER A 165 -17.52 -20.15 0.31
N GLU A 166 -17.27 -21.47 0.37
CA GLU A 166 -17.71 -22.35 1.45
C GLU A 166 -16.54 -22.70 2.38
N ARG A 167 -16.68 -22.48 3.69
CA ARG A 167 -15.61 -22.72 4.69
C ARG A 167 -15.21 -24.19 4.84
N SER A 168 -16.08 -25.13 4.52
CA SER A 168 -15.89 -26.57 4.78
C SER A 168 -15.20 -27.33 3.64
N ARG A 169 -14.96 -26.70 2.49
CA ARG A 169 -14.41 -27.34 1.30
C ARG A 169 -13.08 -26.76 0.91
N VAL A 170 -12.26 -27.55 0.26
CA VAL A 170 -11.01 -27.13 -0.38
C VAL A 170 -11.34 -26.54 -1.75
N LEU A 171 -10.71 -25.46 -2.14
CA LEU A 171 -10.83 -24.88 -3.46
C LEU A 171 -9.78 -25.49 -4.38
N ASP A 172 -10.20 -26.32 -5.33
CA ASP A 172 -9.34 -26.79 -6.39
C ASP A 172 -9.25 -25.75 -7.49
N LEU A 173 -8.02 -25.45 -7.93
CA LEU A 173 -7.77 -24.42 -8.93
C LEU A 173 -6.52 -24.72 -9.75
N VAL A 174 -6.43 -24.05 -10.91
CA VAL A 174 -5.25 -24.01 -11.77
C VAL A 174 -4.72 -22.59 -11.80
N VAL A 175 -3.47 -22.41 -11.45
CA VAL A 175 -2.74 -21.14 -11.64
C VAL A 175 -2.04 -21.17 -13.00
N ALA A 176 -2.26 -20.13 -13.80
CA ALA A 176 -1.58 -19.95 -15.07
C ALA A 176 -0.93 -18.56 -15.15
N ILE A 177 0.12 -18.43 -15.93
CA ILE A 177 0.82 -17.16 -16.20
C ILE A 177 0.97 -17.04 -17.73
N ASP A 178 0.55 -15.90 -18.28
CA ASP A 178 0.60 -15.60 -19.71
C ASP A 178 -0.07 -16.69 -20.56
N GLY A 179 -1.23 -17.21 -20.08
CA GLY A 179 -2.01 -18.26 -20.74
C GLY A 179 -1.42 -19.67 -20.64
N ARG A 180 -0.33 -19.85 -19.88
CA ARG A 180 0.32 -21.17 -19.71
C ARG A 180 0.06 -21.69 -18.30
N PRO A 181 -0.59 -22.86 -18.14
CA PRO A 181 -0.76 -23.49 -16.84
C PRO A 181 0.60 -23.72 -16.16
N LEU A 182 0.70 -23.31 -14.92
CA LEU A 182 1.90 -23.45 -14.10
C LEU A 182 1.76 -24.59 -13.09
N THR A 183 0.63 -24.61 -12.36
CA THR A 183 0.41 -25.59 -11.30
C THR A 183 -1.11 -25.72 -11.02
N SER A 184 -1.48 -26.87 -10.46
CA SER A 184 -2.85 -27.12 -9.96
C SER A 184 -2.76 -27.67 -8.55
N PHE A 185 -3.61 -27.17 -7.65
CA PHE A 185 -3.64 -27.61 -6.26
C PHE A 185 -4.96 -27.25 -5.58
N GLY A 186 -5.23 -27.94 -4.45
CA GLY A 186 -6.27 -27.56 -3.51
C GLY A 186 -5.74 -26.58 -2.45
N CYS A 187 -6.51 -25.56 -2.10
CA CYS A 187 -6.11 -24.52 -1.14
C CYS A 187 -7.32 -23.85 -0.48
N ASP A 188 -7.05 -22.90 0.41
CA ASP A 188 -8.07 -21.95 0.89
C ASP A 188 -8.26 -20.78 -0.06
N GLY A 189 -7.22 -20.43 -0.84
CA GLY A 189 -7.25 -19.39 -1.84
C GLY A 189 -5.88 -19.08 -2.44
N VAL A 190 -5.86 -18.13 -3.38
CA VAL A 190 -4.65 -17.56 -3.99
C VAL A 190 -4.79 -16.05 -3.98
N LEU A 191 -3.74 -15.36 -3.56
CA LEU A 191 -3.67 -13.91 -3.56
C LEU A 191 -2.80 -13.42 -4.72
N PHE A 192 -3.26 -12.38 -5.38
CA PHE A 192 -2.51 -11.59 -6.34
C PHE A 192 -2.25 -10.23 -5.73
N ALA A 193 -0.99 -9.93 -5.40
CA ALA A 193 -0.67 -8.72 -4.69
C ALA A 193 0.25 -7.79 -5.49
N THR A 194 0.13 -6.51 -5.20
CA THR A 194 1.07 -5.48 -5.63
C THR A 194 2.24 -5.40 -4.66
N PRO A 195 3.33 -4.67 -4.97
CA PRO A 195 4.36 -4.36 -3.99
C PRO A 195 3.81 -3.63 -2.76
N THR A 196 2.82 -2.76 -2.93
CA THR A 196 2.13 -2.10 -1.82
C THR A 196 1.41 -3.11 -0.92
N GLY A 197 0.71 -4.08 -1.51
CA GLY A 197 0.00 -5.15 -0.79
C GLY A 197 0.90 -6.24 -0.21
N SER A 198 2.20 -6.24 -0.55
CA SER A 198 3.14 -7.23 -0.01
C SER A 198 3.28 -7.21 1.51
N THR A 199 2.84 -6.13 2.17
CA THR A 199 2.81 -5.97 3.63
C THR A 199 1.41 -6.10 4.23
N ALA A 200 0.40 -6.44 3.43
CA ALA A 200 -0.99 -6.64 3.84
C ALA A 200 -1.35 -8.14 3.94
N TYR A 201 -2.41 -8.60 3.32
CA TYR A 201 -2.82 -10.00 3.43
C TYR A 201 -1.80 -10.97 2.82
N ALA A 202 -1.14 -10.58 1.73
CA ALA A 202 -0.06 -11.38 1.13
C ALA A 202 1.06 -11.69 2.12
N PHE A 203 1.42 -10.75 3.01
CA PHE A 203 2.40 -10.99 4.10
C PHE A 203 1.91 -12.08 5.07
N SER A 204 0.67 -11.99 5.50
CA SER A 204 0.08 -12.98 6.42
C SER A 204 -0.02 -14.37 5.79
N ALA A 205 -0.15 -14.46 4.46
CA ALA A 205 -0.12 -15.71 3.71
C ALA A 205 1.31 -16.22 3.40
N GLY A 206 2.35 -15.58 3.95
CA GLY A 206 3.75 -15.99 3.77
C GLY A 206 4.42 -15.44 2.52
N GLY A 207 3.85 -14.43 1.88
CA GLY A 207 4.47 -13.72 0.76
C GLY A 207 5.67 -12.88 1.18
N PRO A 208 6.61 -12.60 0.26
CA PRO A 208 7.76 -11.75 0.53
C PRO A 208 7.34 -10.28 0.67
N VAL A 209 8.07 -9.52 1.47
CA VAL A 209 7.98 -8.06 1.47
C VAL A 209 8.69 -7.51 0.24
N VAL A 210 8.00 -6.69 -0.53
CA VAL A 210 8.53 -6.05 -1.75
C VAL A 210 8.50 -4.54 -1.56
N TRP A 211 9.59 -3.86 -1.91
CA TRP A 211 9.65 -2.41 -1.86
C TRP A 211 8.63 -1.80 -2.82
N PRO A 212 7.93 -0.75 -2.42
CA PRO A 212 6.83 -0.18 -3.20
C PRO A 212 7.20 0.41 -4.56
N ASP A 213 8.49 0.68 -4.79
CA ASP A 213 9.06 1.17 -6.05
C ASP A 213 9.57 0.05 -6.98
N VAL A 214 9.53 -1.20 -6.52
CA VAL A 214 9.81 -2.37 -7.37
C VAL A 214 8.58 -2.68 -8.21
N GLU A 215 8.73 -2.70 -9.53
CA GLU A 215 7.66 -3.08 -10.44
C GLU A 215 7.57 -4.60 -10.55
N ALA A 216 6.63 -5.20 -9.82
CA ALA A 216 6.38 -6.64 -9.79
C ALA A 216 4.92 -6.93 -9.41
N MET A 217 4.46 -8.15 -9.67
CA MET A 217 3.24 -8.71 -9.10
C MET A 217 3.56 -10.00 -8.35
N LEU A 218 2.79 -10.29 -7.33
CA LEU A 218 2.96 -11.46 -6.48
C LEU A 218 1.81 -12.45 -6.69
N VAL A 219 2.13 -13.74 -6.69
CA VAL A 219 1.15 -14.83 -6.56
C VAL A 219 1.46 -15.55 -5.26
N VAL A 220 0.53 -15.52 -4.32
CA VAL A 220 0.74 -16.09 -2.98
C VAL A 220 -0.36 -17.11 -2.70
N PRO A 221 -0.06 -18.43 -2.74
CA PRO A 221 -1.00 -19.46 -2.32
C PRO A 221 -1.28 -19.38 -0.82
N SER A 222 -2.53 -19.54 -0.42
CA SER A 222 -2.95 -19.58 0.99
C SER A 222 -3.36 -20.99 1.36
N ASN A 223 -2.66 -21.61 2.34
CA ASN A 223 -2.91 -22.97 2.81
C ASN A 223 -3.00 -24.00 1.66
N ALA A 224 -2.07 -23.94 0.73
CA ALA A 224 -2.05 -24.83 -0.43
C ALA A 224 -1.52 -26.22 -0.07
N HIS A 225 -2.26 -27.25 -0.51
CA HIS A 225 -1.88 -28.65 -0.44
C HIS A 225 -1.17 -29.08 -1.72
N ALA A 226 0.11 -28.72 -1.87
CA ALA A 226 0.92 -28.99 -3.06
C ALA A 226 2.39 -29.19 -2.70
N LEU A 227 3.11 -29.94 -3.55
CA LEU A 227 4.56 -30.06 -3.45
C LEU A 227 5.27 -28.73 -3.70
N PHE A 228 4.70 -27.88 -4.55
CA PHE A 228 5.16 -26.53 -4.82
C PHE A 228 4.07 -25.53 -4.46
N SER A 229 4.23 -24.88 -3.31
CA SER A 229 3.32 -23.86 -2.77
C SER A 229 4.06 -22.58 -2.38
N ARG A 230 5.17 -22.29 -3.07
CA ARG A 230 5.97 -21.09 -2.79
C ARG A 230 5.34 -19.86 -3.43
N PRO A 231 5.34 -18.71 -2.73
CA PRO A 231 5.00 -17.45 -3.35
C PRO A 231 5.90 -17.15 -4.56
N LEU A 232 5.31 -16.59 -5.60
CA LEU A 232 6.00 -16.21 -6.83
C LEU A 232 6.04 -14.69 -6.96
N VAL A 233 7.14 -14.17 -7.49
CA VAL A 233 7.29 -12.80 -7.96
C VAL A 233 7.34 -12.83 -9.48
N THR A 234 6.47 -12.08 -10.14
CA THR A 234 6.30 -12.09 -11.59
C THR A 234 6.54 -10.71 -12.18
N SER A 235 6.73 -10.66 -13.50
CA SER A 235 6.74 -9.39 -14.23
C SER A 235 5.43 -8.63 -14.02
N PRO A 236 5.46 -7.30 -13.91
CA PRO A 236 4.25 -6.48 -13.85
C PRO A 236 3.44 -6.53 -15.15
N ASP A 237 4.05 -6.99 -16.26
CA ASP A 237 3.40 -7.07 -17.57
C ASP A 237 2.77 -8.45 -17.83
N SER A 238 2.93 -9.43 -16.91
CA SER A 238 2.29 -10.74 -17.02
C SER A 238 0.79 -10.67 -16.73
N VAL A 239 0.06 -11.57 -17.37
CA VAL A 239 -1.33 -11.87 -17.03
C VAL A 239 -1.35 -13.08 -16.11
N LEU A 240 -1.84 -12.90 -14.89
CA LEU A 240 -1.95 -13.95 -13.88
C LEU A 240 -3.39 -14.47 -13.89
N THR A 241 -3.55 -15.77 -14.00
CA THR A 241 -4.88 -16.41 -14.11
C THR A 241 -5.05 -17.45 -13.01
N VAL A 242 -6.25 -17.47 -12.39
CA VAL A 242 -6.78 -18.61 -11.64
C VAL A 242 -8.00 -19.12 -12.35
N ALA A 243 -7.99 -20.40 -12.76
CA ALA A 243 -9.14 -21.08 -13.33
C ALA A 243 -9.74 -22.06 -12.31
N ILE A 244 -11.05 -22.03 -12.17
CA ILE A 244 -11.81 -22.95 -11.32
C ILE A 244 -12.36 -24.06 -12.22
N PRO A 245 -12.08 -25.36 -11.94
CA PRO A 245 -12.68 -26.47 -12.70
C PRO A 245 -14.20 -26.44 -12.66
N ALA A 246 -14.84 -26.96 -13.71
CA ALA A 246 -16.30 -26.94 -13.83
C ALA A 246 -17.02 -27.79 -12.75
N ASP A 247 -16.35 -28.81 -12.22
CA ASP A 247 -16.76 -29.63 -11.08
C ASP A 247 -16.19 -29.13 -9.74
N GLY A 248 -15.52 -27.98 -9.75
CA GLY A 248 -14.89 -27.36 -8.59
C GLY A 248 -15.88 -26.66 -7.67
N ASN A 249 -15.38 -26.29 -6.50
CA ASN A 249 -16.15 -25.53 -5.52
C ASN A 249 -16.27 -24.06 -5.93
N ARG A 250 -17.33 -23.40 -5.47
CA ARG A 250 -17.54 -21.98 -5.71
C ARG A 250 -16.42 -21.14 -5.11
N ALA A 251 -16.01 -20.14 -5.84
CA ALA A 251 -15.01 -19.17 -5.42
C ALA A 251 -15.55 -17.74 -5.52
N ARG A 252 -14.90 -16.85 -4.77
CA ARG A 252 -15.14 -15.42 -4.88
C ARG A 252 -13.80 -14.67 -4.95
N VAL A 253 -13.80 -13.56 -5.62
CA VAL A 253 -12.70 -12.58 -5.59
C VAL A 253 -13.02 -11.53 -4.55
N SER A 254 -12.04 -11.17 -3.74
CA SER A 254 -12.11 -10.00 -2.85
C SER A 254 -10.95 -9.07 -3.15
N ALA A 255 -11.23 -7.83 -3.54
CA ALA A 255 -10.24 -6.81 -3.82
C ALA A 255 -10.08 -5.84 -2.63
N ASP A 256 -8.85 -5.71 -2.12
CA ASP A 256 -8.50 -4.90 -0.93
C ASP A 256 -9.36 -5.22 0.31
N GLY A 257 -9.90 -6.47 0.40
CA GLY A 257 -10.83 -6.88 1.46
C GLY A 257 -12.18 -6.15 1.47
N ARG A 258 -12.51 -5.40 0.41
CA ARG A 258 -13.68 -4.49 0.38
C ARG A 258 -14.67 -4.79 -0.74
N ARG A 259 -14.20 -5.07 -1.94
CA ARG A 259 -15.03 -5.30 -3.12
C ARG A 259 -15.00 -6.77 -3.49
N ALA A 260 -16.14 -7.41 -3.48
CA ALA A 260 -16.25 -8.84 -3.76
C ALA A 260 -17.04 -9.11 -5.04
N LEU A 261 -16.60 -10.11 -5.80
CA LEU A 261 -17.25 -10.64 -6.99
C LEU A 261 -17.30 -12.17 -6.89
N GLU A 262 -18.43 -12.76 -7.24
CA GLU A 262 -18.54 -14.22 -7.34
C GLU A 262 -17.89 -14.71 -8.64
N VAL A 263 -17.16 -15.83 -8.55
CA VAL A 263 -16.59 -16.50 -9.72
C VAL A 263 -17.56 -17.61 -10.14
N PRO A 264 -18.09 -17.58 -11.37
CA PRO A 264 -18.99 -18.63 -11.88
C PRO A 264 -18.31 -20.01 -11.91
N GLU A 265 -19.09 -21.07 -11.87
CA GLU A 265 -18.62 -22.45 -12.06
C GLU A 265 -17.90 -22.60 -13.41
N GLY A 266 -16.73 -23.22 -13.42
CA GLY A 266 -15.87 -23.31 -14.60
C GLY A 266 -15.29 -21.96 -15.07
N GLY A 267 -15.49 -20.91 -14.30
CA GLY A 267 -14.98 -19.57 -14.61
C GLY A 267 -13.52 -19.39 -14.22
N ARG A 268 -13.00 -18.21 -14.52
CA ARG A 268 -11.63 -17.84 -14.18
C ARG A 268 -11.53 -16.39 -13.77
N VAL A 269 -10.42 -16.07 -13.11
CA VAL A 269 -10.03 -14.71 -12.71
C VAL A 269 -8.73 -14.38 -13.42
N ASP A 270 -8.73 -13.33 -14.22
CA ASP A 270 -7.54 -12.78 -14.86
C ASP A 270 -7.12 -11.50 -14.14
N VAL A 271 -5.84 -11.42 -13.75
CA VAL A 271 -5.25 -10.29 -13.02
C VAL A 271 -4.09 -9.74 -13.82
N ARG A 272 -4.06 -8.42 -14.00
CA ARG A 272 -2.99 -7.72 -14.71
C ARG A 272 -2.70 -6.38 -14.06
N ARG A 273 -1.58 -5.77 -14.40
CA ARG A 273 -1.27 -4.40 -14.00
C ARG A 273 -2.36 -3.45 -14.52
N ALA A 274 -2.85 -2.62 -13.65
CA ALA A 274 -3.81 -1.58 -14.02
C ALA A 274 -3.15 -0.49 -14.88
N ALA A 275 -3.87 -0.01 -15.89
CA ALA A 275 -3.39 1.08 -16.74
C ALA A 275 -3.15 2.39 -15.96
N ARG A 276 -3.92 2.63 -14.89
CA ARG A 276 -3.79 3.80 -14.02
C ARG A 276 -3.21 3.41 -12.66
N PRO A 277 -2.01 3.94 -12.29
CA PRO A 277 -1.49 3.78 -10.94
C PRO A 277 -2.31 4.60 -9.94
N VAL A 278 -2.21 4.26 -8.67
CA VAL A 278 -2.67 5.11 -7.56
C VAL A 278 -1.58 6.14 -7.24
N ARG A 279 -1.96 7.40 -7.09
CA ARG A 279 -1.04 8.50 -6.78
C ARG A 279 -1.08 8.77 -5.28
N ILE A 280 0.09 8.82 -4.64
CA ILE A 280 0.21 9.10 -3.21
C ILE A 280 1.10 10.32 -3.02
N ALA A 281 0.59 11.33 -2.32
CA ALA A 281 1.34 12.54 -1.98
C ALA A 281 2.10 12.34 -0.66
N ARG A 282 3.35 12.82 -0.63
CA ARG A 282 4.27 12.72 0.51
C ARG A 282 4.88 14.08 0.84
N VAL A 283 4.86 14.44 2.09
CA VAL A 283 5.53 15.63 2.63
C VAL A 283 6.89 15.25 3.20
N HIS A 284 6.93 14.19 3.99
CA HIS A 284 8.15 13.71 4.63
C HIS A 284 8.83 12.60 3.83
N LYS A 285 10.15 12.47 3.99
CA LYS A 285 10.95 11.40 3.37
C LYS A 285 11.12 10.20 4.32
N THR A 286 10.05 9.79 5.00
CA THR A 286 10.10 8.55 5.77
C THR A 286 10.32 7.38 4.83
N THR A 287 11.37 6.59 5.03
CA THR A 287 11.67 5.48 4.14
C THR A 287 10.74 4.30 4.40
N PHE A 288 10.56 3.45 3.39
CA PHE A 288 9.78 2.21 3.57
C PHE A 288 10.40 1.31 4.65
N GLY A 289 11.73 1.30 4.75
CA GLY A 289 12.45 0.57 5.80
C GLY A 289 12.11 1.06 7.22
N ASP A 290 12.01 2.37 7.44
CA ASP A 290 11.62 2.94 8.74
C ASP A 290 10.21 2.47 9.14
N ARG A 291 9.28 2.43 8.18
CA ARG A 291 7.91 1.92 8.39
C ARG A 291 7.89 0.43 8.74
N LEU A 292 8.71 -0.38 8.07
CA LEU A 292 8.84 -1.80 8.41
C LEU A 292 9.33 -1.99 9.84
N VAL A 293 10.37 -1.25 10.23
CA VAL A 293 10.91 -1.28 11.59
C VAL A 293 9.83 -0.90 12.60
N ALA A 294 9.15 0.23 12.37
CA ALA A 294 8.11 0.72 13.29
C ALA A 294 6.89 -0.21 13.36
N LYS A 295 6.44 -0.74 12.21
CA LYS A 295 5.24 -1.59 12.14
C LYS A 295 5.44 -2.96 12.76
N PHE A 296 6.59 -3.59 12.51
CA PHE A 296 6.88 -4.95 12.94
C PHE A 296 7.77 -5.02 14.20
N GLY A 297 8.18 -3.88 14.77
CA GLY A 297 9.07 -3.84 15.90
C GLY A 297 10.41 -4.52 15.62
N LEU A 298 10.96 -4.33 14.41
CA LEU A 298 12.18 -5.02 14.01
C LEU A 298 13.37 -4.56 14.84
N PRO A 299 14.22 -5.48 15.36
CA PRO A 299 15.40 -5.13 16.12
C PRO A 299 16.44 -4.51 15.18
N VAL A 300 16.70 -3.20 15.33
CA VAL A 300 17.75 -2.47 14.57
C VAL A 300 19.12 -2.56 15.23
N ARG A 301 19.20 -3.14 16.45
CA ARG A 301 20.44 -3.45 17.16
C ARG A 301 20.69 -4.95 17.15
N GLY A 302 21.97 -5.37 17.06
CA GLY A 302 22.33 -6.78 17.03
C GLY A 302 21.83 -7.54 18.27
N PHE A 303 21.50 -8.81 18.10
CA PHE A 303 20.96 -9.70 19.16
C PHE A 303 21.83 -9.76 20.43
N ARG A 304 23.13 -9.45 20.32
CA ARG A 304 24.07 -9.44 21.45
C ARG A 304 23.97 -8.17 22.30
N ASP A 305 23.50 -7.05 21.73
CA ASP A 305 23.34 -5.78 22.45
C ASP A 305 22.02 -5.72 23.22
N ALA A 306 21.01 -6.48 22.81
CA ALA A 306 19.72 -6.56 23.48
C ALA A 306 19.81 -7.13 24.91
N ARG A 307 20.87 -7.90 25.24
CA ARG A 307 21.09 -8.47 26.58
C ARG A 307 21.74 -7.50 27.57
N ARG A 308 22.16 -6.32 27.16
CA ARG A 308 22.84 -5.32 28.00
C ARG A 308 21.95 -4.16 28.43
N HIS A 309 20.66 -4.18 28.11
CA HIS A 309 19.77 -3.07 28.40
C HIS A 309 18.71 -3.42 29.44
N ASP A 310 18.66 -2.60 30.49
CA ASP A 310 17.68 -2.48 31.56
C ASP A 310 16.28 -2.17 31.01
N PRO A 311 15.19 -2.80 31.50
CA PRO A 311 13.83 -2.68 30.94
C PRO A 311 13.12 -1.34 31.18
N GLY A 312 13.84 -0.27 31.53
CA GLY A 312 13.28 1.04 31.91
C GLY A 312 13.44 2.21 30.93
N HIS A 313 14.00 2.01 29.74
CA HIS A 313 14.19 3.15 28.80
C HIS A 313 13.41 2.94 27.50
N GLU A 314 12.41 3.77 27.27
CA GLU A 314 11.73 3.97 25.98
C GLU A 314 12.75 4.33 24.90
N MET A 315 12.86 3.48 23.87
CA MET A 315 13.84 3.64 22.80
C MET A 315 13.27 4.42 21.64
N ALA A 316 13.66 5.69 21.53
CA ALA A 316 13.63 6.36 20.24
C ALA A 316 14.66 5.71 19.28
N PRO A 317 14.35 5.47 17.99
CA PRO A 317 15.31 4.90 17.05
C PRO A 317 16.52 5.83 16.87
N ASP A 318 17.69 5.37 17.29
CA ASP A 318 18.96 6.10 17.07
C ASP A 318 19.30 6.07 15.57
N ARG A 319 19.05 7.17 14.88
CA ARG A 319 19.33 7.35 13.45
C ARG A 319 20.85 7.25 13.10
N ASN A 320 21.72 7.20 14.10
CA ASN A 320 23.17 7.19 13.92
C ASN A 320 23.81 5.79 13.98
N VAL A 321 23.04 4.71 14.05
CA VAL A 321 23.59 3.34 14.12
C VAL A 321 24.41 2.98 12.88
N LEU A 322 24.01 3.49 11.69
CA LEU A 322 24.72 3.20 10.45
C LEU A 322 26.05 3.97 10.28
N THR A 323 26.25 5.06 11.01
CA THR A 323 27.48 5.87 10.90
C THR A 323 28.60 5.44 11.83
N ARG A 324 28.34 4.55 12.80
CA ARG A 324 29.34 4.13 13.80
C ARG A 324 29.98 2.76 13.57
N GLY A 325 29.59 2.01 12.55
CA GLY A 325 30.03 0.61 12.43
C GLY A 325 30.46 0.10 11.06
N TRP A 326 30.40 0.90 10.01
CA TRP A 326 30.71 0.45 8.63
C TRP A 326 31.82 1.27 7.96
N VAL A 327 32.78 1.79 8.72
CA VAL A 327 34.04 2.22 8.13
C VAL A 327 34.83 0.93 7.88
N ARG A 328 34.97 0.54 6.60
CA ARG A 328 35.94 -0.47 6.18
C ARG A 328 37.29 0.00 6.73
N GLY A 329 37.92 -0.83 7.54
CA GLY A 329 39.32 -0.62 7.87
C GLY A 329 40.12 -0.64 6.56
N ASP A 330 40.54 0.51 6.12
CA ASP A 330 41.54 0.63 5.07
C ASP A 330 42.78 -0.06 5.58
N GLY A 331 43.27 -1.06 4.83
CA GLY A 331 44.43 -1.83 5.16
C GLY A 331 45.66 -0.91 5.32
N GLU A 332 46.23 -0.90 6.49
CA GLU A 332 47.58 -0.41 6.69
C GLU A 332 48.55 -1.38 5.97
N GLU A 333 49.06 -0.94 4.84
CA GLU A 333 50.30 -1.48 4.27
C GLU A 333 51.43 -1.26 5.27
N GLY A 334 51.76 -2.31 6.01
CA GLY A 334 52.95 -2.30 6.91
C GLY A 334 54.22 -2.25 6.09
N GLY A 335 54.89 -1.10 6.19
CA GLY A 335 56.22 -0.86 5.66
C GLY A 335 57.25 -1.87 6.14
N ARG A 336 58.03 -2.41 5.21
CA ARG A 336 59.26 -3.15 5.45
C ARG A 336 60.28 -2.23 6.14
N GLY A 337 60.71 -2.58 7.32
CA GLY A 337 61.92 -2.06 8.00
C GLY A 337 62.84 -3.23 8.25
N GLY A 338 63.97 -3.22 7.55
CA GLY A 338 65.04 -4.19 7.74
C GLY A 338 65.82 -3.95 9.00
N GLY A 339 66.41 -4.96 9.52
CA GLY A 339 67.33 -4.96 10.66
C GLY A 339 68.06 -6.26 10.76
N THR A 340 69.31 -6.16 10.39
CA THR A 340 70.36 -7.16 10.38
C THR A 340 70.68 -7.71 11.79
N ASP A 341 71.31 -8.84 11.73
CA ASP A 341 72.45 -9.39 12.54
C ASP A 341 72.17 -10.39 13.64
N ASP A 342 72.81 -11.50 13.39
CA ASP A 342 73.80 -12.28 14.10
C ASP A 342 73.39 -13.31 15.16
N ASP A 343 74.06 -14.47 14.91
CA ASP A 343 74.65 -15.48 15.81
C ASP A 343 73.80 -16.66 16.33
N ALA A 344 74.41 -17.75 15.91
CA ALA A 344 74.54 -19.14 16.42
C ALA A 344 73.59 -20.18 15.75
#